data_668a967239b18f881dde15b22006b87d
#
_entry.id   668a967239b18f881dde15b22006b87d
#
_cell.length_a   1.000
_cell.length_b   1.000
_cell.length_c   1.000
_cell.angle_alpha   90.00
_cell.angle_beta   90.00
_cell.angle_gamma   90.00
#
_symmetry.space_group_name_H-M   'P 1'
#
loop_
_entity.id
_entity.type
_entity.pdbx_description
1 polymer ?
#
loop_
_entity_poly.entity_id
_entity_poly.type
_entity_poly.pdbx_seq_one_letter_code
_entity_poly.pdbx_strand_id
1 'polypeptide(L)'
;MTISEIRDILKQETVEKTVLEEIMADERKGVRQLVDAYIRRLNRESAERFRVEDMYEPESSFYKKGLEYVAGIDEVGRGPLAGPVTVAAVILKPHFFIAGLNDSKKVAPRRREEIAKEIHETAVDISIVSLSPEEIDMRNIYAATMEAMYRAVRNLKIQPQAVIVDAVPLHFPVPSLSLVHGDAKSASVAAASIVAKVHRDHLMDEYDKVYPGYGFSQNKGYGTTEHIDAIRTLGITPIHRKSFEPVKSMVNGTYL
;
A
#
# COMPACT_ATOMS: atom_id res chain seq x y z
N MET A 1 32.94 31.30 2.26
CA MET A 1 31.49 31.13 2.59
C MET A 1 31.25 31.10 4.09
N THR A 2 30.15 31.65 4.57
CA THR A 2 29.68 31.53 5.96
C THR A 2 29.11 30.16 6.20
N ILE A 3 28.99 29.70 7.47
CA ILE A 3 28.37 28.41 7.83
C ILE A 3 26.89 28.36 7.42
N SER A 4 26.22 29.54 7.44
CA SER A 4 24.81 29.64 7.00
C SER A 4 24.68 29.42 5.49
N GLU A 5 25.49 30.06 4.69
CA GLU A 5 25.53 29.86 3.23
C GLU A 5 25.83 28.41 2.86
N ILE A 6 26.82 27.81 3.51
CA ILE A 6 27.15 26.37 3.32
C ILE A 6 25.98 25.49 3.65
N ARG A 7 25.25 25.74 4.76
CA ARG A 7 24.06 24.97 5.13
C ARG A 7 22.97 25.04 4.07
N ASP A 8 22.75 26.22 3.49
CA ASP A 8 21.70 26.39 2.49
C ASP A 8 22.10 25.78 1.13
N ILE A 9 23.38 25.83 0.77
CA ILE A 9 23.92 25.10 -0.39
C ILE A 9 23.73 23.58 -0.21
N LEU A 10 24.12 23.01 0.93
CA LEU A 10 24.03 21.59 1.19
C LEU A 10 22.58 21.06 1.36
N LYS A 11 21.55 21.94 1.44
CA LYS A 11 20.14 21.54 1.38
C LYS A 11 19.62 21.33 -0.04
N GLN A 12 20.29 21.86 -1.05
CA GLN A 12 19.87 21.74 -2.45
C GLN A 12 19.91 20.27 -2.89
N GLU A 13 19.09 19.91 -3.86
CA GLU A 13 19.07 18.57 -4.45
C GLU A 13 20.38 18.23 -5.15
N THR A 14 20.95 19.22 -5.85
CA THR A 14 22.25 19.09 -6.55
C THR A 14 23.16 20.21 -6.12
N VAL A 15 24.37 19.85 -5.71
CA VAL A 15 25.45 20.81 -5.40
C VAL A 15 26.51 20.69 -6.48
N GLU A 16 26.96 21.83 -7.03
CA GLU A 16 28.01 21.84 -8.02
C GLU A 16 29.30 21.21 -7.43
N LYS A 17 29.96 20.37 -8.22
CA LYS A 17 31.10 19.56 -7.78
C LYS A 17 32.23 20.43 -7.21
N THR A 18 32.55 21.53 -7.87
CA THR A 18 33.61 22.49 -7.43
C THR A 18 33.28 23.11 -6.08
N VAL A 19 32.03 23.53 -5.88
CA VAL A 19 31.54 24.09 -4.61
C VAL A 19 31.56 23.04 -3.49
N LEU A 20 31.18 21.78 -3.80
CA LEU A 20 31.21 20.71 -2.84
C LEU A 20 32.65 20.38 -2.41
N GLU A 21 33.62 20.36 -3.34
CA GLU A 21 35.03 20.13 -3.05
C GLU A 21 35.61 21.24 -2.13
N GLU A 22 35.26 22.51 -2.36
CA GLU A 22 35.64 23.62 -1.47
C GLU A 22 35.04 23.45 -0.06
N ILE A 23 33.74 23.06 0.04
CA ILE A 23 33.08 22.86 1.32
C ILE A 23 33.70 21.67 2.07
N MET A 24 34.04 20.60 1.38
CA MET A 24 34.67 19.42 1.98
C MET A 24 36.08 19.66 2.49
N ALA A 25 36.79 20.63 1.89
CA ALA A 25 38.13 21.04 2.32
C ALA A 25 38.12 22.00 3.54
N ASP A 26 36.96 22.49 3.95
CA ASP A 26 36.80 23.41 5.08
C ASP A 26 36.96 22.69 6.43
N GLU A 27 37.99 23.10 7.19
CA GLU A 27 38.33 22.47 8.46
C GLU A 27 37.48 22.91 9.67
N ARG A 28 36.66 23.93 9.51
CA ARG A 28 35.82 24.46 10.59
C ARG A 28 34.87 23.36 11.10
N LYS A 29 34.86 23.14 12.43
CA LYS A 29 34.06 22.09 13.09
C LYS A 29 32.56 22.13 12.66
N GLY A 30 31.98 23.32 12.58
CA GLY A 30 30.59 23.49 12.14
C GLY A 30 30.34 23.08 10.70
N VAL A 31 31.34 23.29 9.80
CA VAL A 31 31.23 22.87 8.39
C VAL A 31 31.37 21.34 8.29
N ARG A 32 32.33 20.72 8.99
CA ARG A 32 32.47 19.25 9.04
C ARG A 32 31.19 18.55 9.47
N GLN A 33 30.50 19.07 10.50
CA GLN A 33 29.20 18.53 10.93
C GLN A 33 28.11 18.61 9.85
N LEU A 34 28.09 19.71 9.07
CA LEU A 34 27.17 19.85 7.94
C LEU A 34 27.50 18.89 6.80
N VAL A 35 28.78 18.72 6.48
CA VAL A 35 29.26 17.76 5.47
C VAL A 35 28.90 16.33 5.88
N ASP A 36 29.15 15.95 7.13
CA ASP A 36 28.77 14.62 7.64
C ASP A 36 27.25 14.37 7.55
N ALA A 37 26.45 15.37 7.86
CA ALA A 37 24.99 15.28 7.74
C ALA A 37 24.55 15.15 6.27
N TYR A 38 25.19 15.89 5.36
CA TYR A 38 24.97 15.81 3.93
C TYR A 38 25.31 14.44 3.36
N ILE A 39 26.49 13.90 3.69
CA ILE A 39 26.93 12.55 3.26
C ILE A 39 25.96 11.48 3.79
N ARG A 40 25.55 11.58 5.06
CA ARG A 40 24.55 10.62 5.62
C ARG A 40 23.20 10.70 4.91
N ARG A 41 22.80 11.91 4.45
CA ARG A 41 21.57 12.06 3.64
C ARG A 41 21.73 11.37 2.29
N LEU A 42 22.79 11.66 1.54
CA LEU A 42 23.06 11.05 0.24
C LEU A 42 23.14 9.50 0.32
N ASN A 43 23.80 8.99 1.34
CA ASN A 43 23.90 7.54 1.53
C ASN A 43 22.52 6.91 1.82
N ARG A 44 21.66 7.58 2.58
CA ARG A 44 20.28 7.11 2.82
C ARG A 44 19.43 7.15 1.55
N GLU A 45 19.52 8.22 0.78
CA GLU A 45 18.80 8.37 -0.50
C GLU A 45 19.27 7.32 -1.52
N SER A 46 20.57 7.07 -1.60
CA SER A 46 21.13 6.03 -2.45
C SER A 46 20.68 4.63 -2.01
N ALA A 47 20.76 4.31 -0.73
CA ALA A 47 20.31 3.04 -0.19
C ALA A 47 18.81 2.81 -0.43
N GLU A 48 17.99 3.86 -0.32
CA GLU A 48 16.57 3.78 -0.60
C GLU A 48 16.28 3.55 -2.09
N ARG A 49 17.02 4.18 -2.98
CA ARG A 49 16.92 3.92 -4.44
C ARG A 49 17.26 2.47 -4.77
N PHE A 50 18.34 1.94 -4.21
CA PHE A 50 18.71 0.53 -4.39
C PHE A 50 17.62 -0.40 -3.85
N ARG A 51 17.09 -0.13 -2.66
CA ARG A 51 16.04 -0.94 -2.05
C ARG A 51 14.76 -0.99 -2.91
N VAL A 52 14.34 0.15 -3.46
CA VAL A 52 13.15 0.20 -4.34
C VAL A 52 13.46 -0.48 -5.68
N GLU A 53 14.67 -0.33 -6.21
CA GLU A 53 15.08 -1.03 -7.44
C GLU A 53 15.08 -2.56 -7.23
N ASP A 54 15.56 -3.05 -6.10
CA ASP A 54 15.52 -4.49 -5.76
C ASP A 54 14.08 -5.03 -5.71
N MET A 55 13.10 -4.19 -5.34
CA MET A 55 11.68 -4.59 -5.39
C MET A 55 11.16 -4.81 -6.82
N TYR A 56 11.86 -4.36 -7.86
CA TYR A 56 11.51 -4.65 -9.25
C TYR A 56 12.09 -5.98 -9.77
N GLU A 57 12.77 -6.78 -8.94
CA GLU A 57 13.32 -8.07 -9.36
C GLU A 57 12.25 -9.01 -9.94
N PRO A 58 11.06 -9.20 -9.33
CA PRO A 58 10.00 -10.02 -9.91
C PRO A 58 9.49 -9.48 -11.26
N GLU A 59 9.23 -8.18 -11.35
CA GLU A 59 8.80 -7.51 -12.58
C GLU A 59 9.86 -7.62 -13.68
N SER A 60 11.14 -7.47 -13.32
CA SER A 60 12.29 -7.56 -14.24
C SER A 60 12.36 -8.91 -14.94
N SER A 61 11.87 -9.99 -14.32
CA SER A 61 11.77 -11.31 -14.94
C SER A 61 10.82 -11.32 -16.15
N PHE A 62 9.82 -10.44 -16.15
CA PHE A 62 8.88 -10.23 -17.26
C PHE A 62 9.39 -9.18 -18.24
N TYR A 63 9.98 -8.09 -17.77
CA TYR A 63 10.57 -7.04 -18.63
C TYR A 63 11.64 -7.59 -19.56
N LYS A 64 12.49 -8.51 -19.08
CA LYS A 64 13.48 -9.24 -19.93
C LYS A 64 12.88 -10.07 -21.05
N LYS A 65 11.58 -10.36 -20.99
CA LYS A 65 10.80 -11.06 -22.03
C LYS A 65 10.01 -10.12 -22.92
N GLY A 66 10.18 -8.79 -22.76
CA GLY A 66 9.43 -7.78 -23.51
C GLY A 66 8.01 -7.54 -23.00
N LEU A 67 7.68 -7.99 -21.78
CA LEU A 67 6.39 -7.78 -21.15
C LEU A 67 6.47 -6.58 -20.20
N GLU A 68 6.11 -5.40 -20.67
CA GLU A 68 6.29 -4.14 -19.92
C GLU A 68 5.11 -3.81 -18.98
N TYR A 69 3.88 -4.25 -19.33
CA TYR A 69 2.71 -4.01 -18.50
C TYR A 69 2.51 -5.15 -17.50
N VAL A 70 3.18 -5.05 -16.35
CA VAL A 70 3.07 -6.02 -15.26
C VAL A 70 2.16 -5.44 -14.18
N ALA A 71 1.03 -6.10 -13.90
CA ALA A 71 0.13 -5.71 -12.84
C ALA A 71 0.49 -6.41 -11.53
N GLY A 72 0.70 -5.63 -10.47
CA GLY A 72 0.74 -6.12 -9.10
C GLY A 72 -0.66 -6.10 -8.48
N ILE A 73 -1.01 -7.12 -7.70
CA ILE A 73 -2.32 -7.26 -7.05
C ILE A 73 -2.12 -7.55 -5.57
N ASP A 74 -2.88 -6.82 -4.73
CA ASP A 74 -2.97 -7.09 -3.30
C ASP A 74 -4.37 -6.78 -2.77
N GLU A 75 -4.71 -7.35 -1.60
CA GLU A 75 -5.99 -7.14 -0.93
C GLU A 75 -5.83 -6.59 0.48
N VAL A 76 -6.87 -5.92 0.94
CA VAL A 76 -7.03 -5.50 2.34
C VAL A 76 -8.45 -5.77 2.83
N GLY A 77 -8.57 -6.04 4.12
CA GLY A 77 -9.89 -6.19 4.73
C GLY A 77 -10.47 -7.59 4.67
N ARG A 78 -9.66 -8.65 4.67
CA ARG A 78 -10.16 -10.04 4.79
C ARG A 78 -10.65 -10.37 6.19
N GLY A 79 -9.92 -9.94 7.23
CA GLY A 79 -10.21 -10.29 8.63
C GLY A 79 -11.23 -9.44 9.40
N PRO A 80 -11.57 -8.19 9.02
CA PRO A 80 -12.53 -7.36 9.74
C PRO A 80 -13.93 -7.96 9.82
N LEU A 81 -14.65 -7.60 10.90
CA LEU A 81 -16.06 -7.95 11.14
C LEU A 81 -17.02 -7.07 10.34
N ALA A 82 -16.55 -5.89 9.89
CA ALA A 82 -17.35 -4.92 9.14
C ALA A 82 -16.57 -4.31 7.97
N GLY A 83 -17.32 -3.87 6.97
CA GLY A 83 -16.80 -3.23 5.77
C GLY A 83 -16.37 -4.23 4.67
N PRO A 84 -16.03 -3.70 3.48
CA PRO A 84 -15.71 -4.50 2.31
C PRO A 84 -14.35 -5.19 2.42
N VAL A 85 -14.14 -6.23 1.58
CA VAL A 85 -12.80 -6.60 1.13
C VAL A 85 -12.47 -5.75 -0.09
N THR A 86 -11.28 -5.15 -0.11
CA THR A 86 -10.84 -4.26 -1.18
C THR A 86 -9.56 -4.81 -1.79
N VAL A 87 -9.54 -4.86 -3.11
CA VAL A 87 -8.40 -5.27 -3.93
C VAL A 87 -7.99 -4.13 -4.83
N ALA A 88 -6.70 -3.91 -5.00
CA ALA A 88 -6.18 -3.06 -6.06
C ALA A 88 -5.32 -3.88 -7.03
N ALA A 89 -5.35 -3.50 -8.30
CA ALA A 89 -4.41 -3.89 -9.32
C ALA A 89 -3.71 -2.65 -9.85
N VAL A 90 -2.38 -2.64 -9.85
CA VAL A 90 -1.57 -1.47 -10.23
C VAL A 90 -0.51 -1.88 -11.25
N ILE A 91 -0.44 -1.13 -12.36
CA ILE A 91 0.64 -1.22 -13.34
C ILE A 91 1.53 0.01 -13.15
N LEU A 92 2.76 -0.19 -12.71
CA LEU A 92 3.78 0.86 -12.62
C LEU A 92 4.56 0.99 -13.94
N LYS A 93 5.16 2.15 -14.17
CA LYS A 93 6.20 2.27 -15.20
C LYS A 93 7.42 1.45 -14.77
N PRO A 94 8.10 0.74 -15.70
CA PRO A 94 9.31 -0.02 -15.37
C PRO A 94 10.32 0.83 -14.61
N HIS A 95 10.84 0.28 -13.50
CA HIS A 95 11.88 0.89 -12.65
C HIS A 95 11.55 2.31 -12.13
N PHE A 96 10.24 2.67 -12.03
CA PHE A 96 9.84 3.97 -11.52
C PHE A 96 10.08 4.05 -10.01
N PHE A 97 10.87 5.05 -9.59
CA PHE A 97 11.23 5.21 -8.19
C PHE A 97 10.13 5.94 -7.40
N ILE A 98 9.60 5.27 -6.40
CA ILE A 98 8.69 5.85 -5.40
C ILE A 98 9.35 5.71 -4.02
N ALA A 99 9.77 6.81 -3.44
CA ALA A 99 10.44 6.80 -2.15
C ALA A 99 9.52 6.26 -1.04
N GLY A 100 10.01 5.33 -0.23
CA GLY A 100 9.26 4.73 0.88
C GLY A 100 8.25 3.67 0.46
N LEU A 101 8.19 3.29 -0.81
CA LEU A 101 7.35 2.18 -1.28
C LEU A 101 7.70 0.90 -0.52
N ASN A 102 6.71 0.27 0.14
CA ASN A 102 6.88 -0.93 0.97
C ASN A 102 5.51 -1.54 1.29
N ASP A 103 5.50 -2.70 1.96
CA ASP A 103 4.32 -3.27 2.63
C ASP A 103 3.56 -2.17 3.39
N SER A 104 2.26 -2.03 3.08
CA SER A 104 1.42 -0.94 3.61
C SER A 104 1.35 -0.89 5.13
N LYS A 105 1.56 -2.02 5.82
CA LYS A 105 1.58 -2.12 7.29
C LYS A 105 2.87 -1.56 7.90
N LYS A 106 3.95 -1.48 7.12
CA LYS A 106 5.25 -0.92 7.54
C LYS A 106 5.36 0.58 7.26
N VAL A 107 4.43 1.14 6.49
CA VAL A 107 4.41 2.57 6.14
C VAL A 107 3.50 3.32 7.10
N ALA A 108 3.99 4.40 7.71
CA ALA A 108 3.19 5.26 8.58
C ALA A 108 1.97 5.84 7.83
N PRO A 109 0.80 6.02 8.48
CA PRO A 109 -0.44 6.44 7.80
C PRO A 109 -0.29 7.67 6.90
N ARG A 110 0.29 8.75 7.43
CA ARG A 110 0.50 9.98 6.65
C ARG A 110 1.38 9.73 5.41
N ARG A 111 2.47 8.96 5.57
CA ARG A 111 3.37 8.66 4.45
C ARG A 111 2.69 7.76 3.42
N ARG A 112 1.80 6.87 3.86
CA ARG A 112 1.01 6.01 3.00
C ARG A 112 0.06 6.81 2.09
N GLU A 113 -0.57 7.85 2.62
CA GLU A 113 -1.39 8.79 1.84
C GLU A 113 -0.56 9.50 0.76
N GLU A 114 0.63 10.00 1.14
CA GLU A 114 1.54 10.68 0.20
C GLU A 114 1.97 9.74 -0.93
N ILE A 115 2.35 8.49 -0.60
CA ILE A 115 2.74 7.48 -1.58
C ILE A 115 1.54 7.07 -2.46
N ALA A 116 0.36 6.87 -1.88
CA ALA A 116 -0.84 6.54 -2.65
C ALA A 116 -1.17 7.65 -3.68
N LYS A 117 -1.05 8.90 -3.28
CA LYS A 117 -1.20 10.04 -4.20
C LYS A 117 -0.18 9.99 -5.33
N GLU A 118 1.09 9.77 -5.02
CA GLU A 118 2.16 9.66 -6.02
C GLU A 118 1.90 8.50 -7.00
N ILE A 119 1.42 7.34 -6.49
CA ILE A 119 1.03 6.21 -7.33
C ILE A 119 -0.12 6.59 -8.26
N HIS A 120 -1.16 7.29 -7.76
CA HIS A 120 -2.28 7.72 -8.60
C HIS A 120 -1.87 8.69 -9.71
N GLU A 121 -0.85 9.52 -9.48
CA GLU A 121 -0.35 10.50 -10.44
C GLU A 121 0.60 9.89 -11.48
N THR A 122 1.28 8.78 -11.16
CA THR A 122 2.42 8.29 -11.95
C THR A 122 2.25 6.90 -12.52
N ALA A 123 1.36 6.07 -11.96
CA ALA A 123 1.08 4.72 -12.45
C ALA A 123 0.55 4.74 -13.89
N VAL A 124 0.85 3.69 -14.63
CA VAL A 124 0.33 3.49 -15.99
C VAL A 124 -1.18 3.24 -15.94
N ASP A 125 -1.64 2.41 -14.99
CA ASP A 125 -3.06 2.16 -14.75
C ASP A 125 -3.31 1.63 -13.34
N ILE A 126 -4.52 1.90 -12.82
CA ILE A 126 -4.97 1.46 -11.49
C ILE A 126 -6.42 1.03 -11.59
N SER A 127 -6.72 -0.11 -10.97
CA SER A 127 -8.08 -0.57 -10.75
C SER A 127 -8.27 -0.93 -9.28
N ILE A 128 -9.38 -0.48 -8.69
CA ILE A 128 -9.77 -0.78 -7.31
C ILE A 128 -11.14 -1.43 -7.34
N VAL A 129 -11.29 -2.55 -6.64
CA VAL A 129 -12.55 -3.28 -6.52
C VAL A 129 -12.81 -3.57 -5.05
N SER A 130 -13.99 -3.16 -4.57
CA SER A 130 -14.46 -3.47 -3.22
C SER A 130 -15.70 -4.35 -3.32
N LEU A 131 -15.66 -5.53 -2.70
CA LEU A 131 -16.85 -6.37 -2.55
C LEU A 131 -17.49 -6.14 -1.19
N SER A 132 -18.81 -5.96 -1.21
CA SER A 132 -19.60 -5.63 -0.02
C SER A 132 -19.62 -6.77 1.02
N PRO A 133 -19.96 -6.48 2.28
CA PRO A 133 -20.21 -7.51 3.28
C PRO A 133 -21.24 -8.56 2.84
N GLU A 134 -22.27 -8.16 2.11
CA GLU A 134 -23.29 -9.08 1.57
C GLU A 134 -22.69 -10.03 0.53
N GLU A 135 -21.86 -9.55 -0.39
CA GLU A 135 -21.14 -10.40 -1.36
C GLU A 135 -20.18 -11.36 -0.66
N ILE A 136 -19.55 -10.93 0.45
CA ILE A 136 -18.67 -11.78 1.28
C ILE A 136 -19.50 -12.89 1.97
N ASP A 137 -20.64 -12.53 2.56
CA ASP A 137 -21.51 -13.49 3.25
C ASP A 137 -22.07 -14.55 2.29
N MET A 138 -22.39 -14.16 1.06
CA MET A 138 -22.89 -15.08 0.02
C MET A 138 -21.83 -16.03 -0.50
N ARG A 139 -20.56 -15.60 -0.59
CA ARG A 139 -19.50 -16.34 -1.30
C ARG A 139 -18.49 -17.01 -0.38
N ASN A 140 -18.36 -16.60 0.87
CA ASN A 140 -17.24 -16.65 1.80
C ASN A 140 -16.09 -15.70 1.41
N ILE A 141 -15.24 -15.36 2.39
CA ILE A 141 -14.17 -14.36 2.20
C ILE A 141 -13.12 -14.79 1.18
N TYR A 142 -12.79 -16.07 1.10
CA TYR A 142 -11.80 -16.57 0.15
C TYR A 142 -12.27 -16.39 -1.30
N ALA A 143 -13.47 -16.88 -1.60
CA ALA A 143 -14.06 -16.75 -2.93
C ALA A 143 -14.33 -15.28 -3.32
N ALA A 144 -14.76 -14.44 -2.36
CA ALA A 144 -14.94 -13.02 -2.56
C ALA A 144 -13.61 -12.32 -2.89
N THR A 145 -12.52 -12.65 -2.17
CA THR A 145 -11.19 -12.10 -2.47
C THR A 145 -10.73 -12.47 -3.88
N MET A 146 -10.84 -13.74 -4.26
CA MET A 146 -10.46 -14.18 -5.61
C MET A 146 -11.28 -13.48 -6.70
N GLU A 147 -12.59 -13.37 -6.54
CA GLU A 147 -13.46 -12.66 -7.48
C GLU A 147 -13.06 -11.18 -7.60
N ALA A 148 -12.77 -10.52 -6.47
CA ALA A 148 -12.30 -9.13 -6.46
C ALA A 148 -10.97 -8.98 -7.22
N MET A 149 -10.03 -9.92 -7.07
CA MET A 149 -8.75 -9.93 -7.78
C MET A 149 -8.96 -10.08 -9.30
N TYR A 150 -9.81 -11.01 -9.73
CA TYR A 150 -10.14 -11.16 -11.16
C TYR A 150 -10.84 -9.92 -11.73
N ARG A 151 -11.78 -9.33 -10.96
CA ARG A 151 -12.44 -8.08 -11.37
C ARG A 151 -11.45 -6.93 -11.46
N ALA A 152 -10.53 -6.81 -10.51
CA ALA A 152 -9.52 -5.74 -10.51
C ALA A 152 -8.64 -5.79 -11.77
N VAL A 153 -8.18 -6.97 -12.17
CA VAL A 153 -7.40 -7.12 -13.41
C VAL A 153 -8.24 -6.82 -14.66
N ARG A 154 -9.48 -7.33 -14.71
CA ARG A 154 -10.38 -7.08 -15.86
C ARG A 154 -10.75 -5.61 -16.05
N ASN A 155 -10.84 -4.86 -14.95
CA ASN A 155 -11.24 -3.45 -14.96
C ASN A 155 -10.09 -2.51 -15.30
N LEU A 156 -8.84 -2.99 -15.38
CA LEU A 156 -7.73 -2.21 -15.92
C LEU A 156 -8.04 -1.79 -17.36
N LYS A 157 -7.82 -0.52 -17.68
CA LYS A 157 -8.00 0.02 -19.04
C LYS A 157 -6.91 -0.49 -19.97
N ILE A 158 -5.69 -0.64 -19.44
CA ILE A 158 -4.55 -1.24 -20.10
C ILE A 158 -4.46 -2.69 -19.62
N GLN A 159 -4.75 -3.65 -20.51
CA GLN A 159 -4.68 -5.06 -20.13
C GLN A 159 -3.24 -5.46 -19.84
N PRO A 160 -2.96 -6.08 -18.66
CA PRO A 160 -1.62 -6.46 -18.31
C PRO A 160 -1.11 -7.60 -19.17
N GLN A 161 0.19 -7.59 -19.45
CA GLN A 161 0.91 -8.65 -20.16
C GLN A 161 1.43 -9.73 -19.19
N ALA A 162 1.54 -9.41 -17.91
CA ALA A 162 1.84 -10.33 -16.82
C ALA A 162 1.23 -9.85 -15.51
N VAL A 163 1.06 -10.75 -14.56
CA VAL A 163 0.43 -10.46 -13.26
C VAL A 163 1.28 -11.02 -12.12
N ILE A 164 1.46 -10.23 -11.07
CA ILE A 164 2.08 -10.65 -9.80
C ILE A 164 1.04 -10.50 -8.69
N VAL A 165 0.80 -11.58 -7.93
CA VAL A 165 -0.23 -11.63 -6.88
C VAL A 165 0.40 -11.91 -5.53
N ASP A 166 -0.06 -11.23 -4.46
CA ASP A 166 0.35 -11.61 -3.11
C ASP A 166 -0.34 -12.91 -2.68
N ALA A 167 0.46 -13.88 -2.29
CA ALA A 167 0.14 -15.15 -1.60
C ALA A 167 -1.02 -16.02 -2.14
N VAL A 168 -1.83 -15.58 -3.13
CA VAL A 168 -2.97 -16.34 -3.65
C VAL A 168 -2.62 -16.95 -5.01
N PRO A 169 -2.67 -18.28 -5.18
CA PRO A 169 -2.44 -18.90 -6.48
C PRO A 169 -3.66 -18.69 -7.39
N LEU A 170 -3.60 -17.67 -8.24
CA LEU A 170 -4.60 -17.39 -9.25
C LEU A 170 -4.09 -17.70 -10.66
N HIS A 171 -4.98 -18.15 -11.52
CA HIS A 171 -4.68 -18.40 -12.93
C HIS A 171 -5.29 -17.32 -13.80
N PHE A 172 -4.42 -16.56 -14.47
CA PHE A 172 -4.80 -15.57 -15.46
C PHE A 172 -4.47 -16.07 -16.88
N PRO A 173 -5.11 -15.54 -17.92
CA PRO A 173 -4.79 -15.89 -19.32
C PRO A 173 -3.43 -15.36 -19.78
N VAL A 174 -2.67 -14.72 -18.90
CA VAL A 174 -1.33 -14.17 -19.09
C VAL A 174 -0.37 -14.80 -18.07
N PRO A 175 0.96 -14.76 -18.32
CA PRO A 175 1.94 -15.22 -17.33
C PRO A 175 1.69 -14.61 -15.96
N SER A 176 1.66 -15.45 -14.91
CA SER A 176 1.39 -14.99 -13.56
C SER A 176 2.38 -15.58 -12.55
N LEU A 177 2.70 -14.79 -11.54
CA LEU A 177 3.59 -15.15 -10.45
C LEU A 177 2.89 -14.90 -9.11
N SER A 178 2.80 -15.91 -8.25
CA SER A 178 2.34 -15.75 -6.88
C SER A 178 3.54 -15.65 -5.95
N LEU A 179 3.59 -14.60 -5.14
CA LEU A 179 4.68 -14.33 -4.20
C LEU A 179 4.15 -14.29 -2.77
N VAL A 180 4.72 -15.11 -1.91
CA VAL A 180 4.49 -14.99 -0.47
C VAL A 180 5.20 -13.73 0.04
N HIS A 181 4.46 -12.83 0.68
CA HIS A 181 4.90 -11.48 1.05
C HIS A 181 5.27 -10.65 -0.19
N GLY A 182 4.44 -10.70 -1.21
CA GLY A 182 4.63 -9.96 -2.46
C GLY A 182 4.70 -8.44 -2.24
N ASP A 183 3.93 -7.92 -1.29
CA ASP A 183 3.93 -6.53 -0.84
C ASP A 183 5.28 -6.00 -0.31
N ALA A 184 6.16 -6.91 0.13
CA ALA A 184 7.53 -6.58 0.54
C ALA A 184 8.59 -6.85 -0.55
N LYS A 185 8.24 -7.55 -1.64
CA LYS A 185 9.19 -8.08 -2.63
C LYS A 185 8.99 -7.56 -4.04
N SER A 186 7.78 -7.10 -4.38
CA SER A 186 7.41 -6.60 -5.71
C SER A 186 6.94 -5.16 -5.61
N ALA A 187 7.46 -4.29 -6.44
CA ALA A 187 7.11 -2.88 -6.46
C ALA A 187 5.64 -2.66 -6.83
N SER A 188 5.13 -3.39 -7.82
CA SER A 188 3.73 -3.27 -8.25
C SER A 188 2.74 -3.83 -7.23
N VAL A 189 3.10 -4.92 -6.52
CA VAL A 189 2.29 -5.47 -5.41
C VAL A 189 2.29 -4.53 -4.20
N ALA A 190 3.44 -3.95 -3.84
CA ALA A 190 3.53 -2.93 -2.79
C ALA A 190 2.66 -1.70 -3.10
N ALA A 191 2.67 -1.25 -4.36
CA ALA A 191 1.81 -0.16 -4.80
C ALA A 191 0.33 -0.52 -4.68
N ALA A 192 -0.06 -1.74 -5.09
CA ALA A 192 -1.42 -2.24 -4.93
C ALA A 192 -1.83 -2.32 -3.44
N SER A 193 -0.95 -2.82 -2.57
CA SER A 193 -1.15 -2.86 -1.11
C SER A 193 -1.47 -1.49 -0.53
N ILE A 194 -0.67 -0.48 -0.88
CA ILE A 194 -0.85 0.90 -0.41
C ILE A 194 -2.16 1.50 -0.92
N VAL A 195 -2.43 1.37 -2.22
CA VAL A 195 -3.66 1.90 -2.85
C VAL A 195 -4.91 1.26 -2.26
N ALA A 196 -4.94 -0.06 -2.15
CA ALA A 196 -6.06 -0.78 -1.55
C ALA A 196 -6.28 -0.36 -0.08
N LYS A 197 -5.19 -0.24 0.69
CA LYS A 197 -5.23 0.15 2.11
C LYS A 197 -5.77 1.55 2.31
N VAL A 198 -5.25 2.53 1.57
CA VAL A 198 -5.71 3.94 1.66
C VAL A 198 -7.18 4.04 1.27
N HIS A 199 -7.56 3.43 0.14
CA HIS A 199 -8.94 3.45 -0.31
C HIS A 199 -9.91 2.85 0.74
N ARG A 200 -9.57 1.67 1.30
CA ARG A 200 -10.43 1.04 2.30
C ARG A 200 -10.47 1.82 3.61
N ASP A 201 -9.36 2.39 4.05
CA ASP A 201 -9.31 3.19 5.28
C ASP A 201 -10.22 4.42 5.16
N HIS A 202 -10.25 5.10 4.02
CA HIS A 202 -11.17 6.22 3.74
C HIS A 202 -12.64 5.74 3.73
N LEU A 203 -12.95 4.59 3.14
CA LEU A 203 -14.31 4.03 3.21
C LEU A 203 -14.74 3.78 4.65
N MET A 204 -13.87 3.28 5.50
CA MET A 204 -14.19 3.04 6.91
C MET A 204 -14.34 4.34 7.68
N ASP A 205 -13.63 5.42 7.32
CA ASP A 205 -13.83 6.76 7.89
C ASP A 205 -15.20 7.34 7.51
N GLU A 206 -15.67 7.13 6.29
CA GLU A 206 -17.01 7.51 5.88
C GLU A 206 -18.10 6.67 6.61
N TYR A 207 -17.88 5.37 6.77
CA TYR A 207 -18.79 4.52 7.54
C TYR A 207 -18.86 4.91 9.02
N ASP A 208 -17.80 5.43 9.61
CA ASP A 208 -17.83 5.95 10.98
C ASP A 208 -18.79 7.13 11.16
N LYS A 209 -18.89 7.98 10.12
CA LYS A 209 -19.87 9.10 10.10
C LYS A 209 -21.31 8.61 9.94
N VAL A 210 -21.52 7.58 9.13
CA VAL A 210 -22.85 7.01 8.86
C VAL A 210 -23.35 6.16 10.03
N TYR A 211 -22.46 5.45 10.70
CA TYR A 211 -22.75 4.55 11.82
C TYR A 211 -21.90 4.95 13.04
N PRO A 212 -22.22 6.06 13.72
CA PRO A 212 -21.46 6.53 14.86
C PRO A 212 -21.53 5.56 16.05
N GLY A 213 -20.46 5.50 16.83
CA GLY A 213 -20.37 4.68 18.05
C GLY A 213 -19.71 3.34 17.88
N TYR A 214 -19.39 2.89 16.66
CA TYR A 214 -18.66 1.65 16.38
C TYR A 214 -17.14 1.86 16.30
N GLY A 215 -16.65 3.10 16.17
CA GLY A 215 -15.24 3.44 16.09
C GLY A 215 -14.56 2.98 14.80
N PHE A 216 -15.28 2.93 13.67
CA PHE A 216 -14.76 2.42 12.39
C PHE A 216 -13.57 3.21 11.87
N SER A 217 -13.48 4.50 12.17
CA SER A 217 -12.31 5.32 11.82
C SER A 217 -11.02 4.88 12.52
N GLN A 218 -11.14 4.24 13.68
CA GLN A 218 -9.99 3.75 14.46
C GLN A 218 -9.73 2.28 14.20
N ASN A 219 -10.75 1.43 14.41
CA ASN A 219 -10.60 -0.02 14.31
C ASN A 219 -10.66 -0.57 12.86
N LYS A 220 -11.05 0.26 11.89
CA LYS A 220 -11.20 -0.11 10.46
C LYS A 220 -12.05 -1.36 10.23
N GLY A 221 -13.02 -1.61 11.16
CA GLY A 221 -13.91 -2.76 11.14
C GLY A 221 -13.35 -4.02 11.78
N TYR A 222 -12.12 -4.02 12.30
CA TYR A 222 -11.56 -5.16 13.02
C TYR A 222 -12.24 -5.35 14.37
N GLY A 223 -12.31 -6.61 14.83
CA GLY A 223 -12.97 -7.00 16.07
C GLY A 223 -12.15 -6.64 17.31
N THR A 224 -11.91 -5.36 17.56
CA THR A 224 -11.38 -4.88 18.84
C THR A 224 -12.45 -5.04 19.92
N THR A 225 -12.03 -5.00 21.18
CA THR A 225 -12.95 -5.08 22.32
C THR A 225 -14.04 -4.01 22.22
N GLU A 226 -13.66 -2.78 21.90
CA GLU A 226 -14.57 -1.63 21.76
C GLU A 226 -15.59 -1.86 20.62
N HIS A 227 -15.14 -2.43 19.50
CA HIS A 227 -16.03 -2.72 18.37
C HIS A 227 -17.04 -3.83 18.74
N ILE A 228 -16.58 -4.90 19.38
CA ILE A 228 -17.45 -6.00 19.84
C ILE A 228 -18.46 -5.50 20.88
N ASP A 229 -18.05 -4.66 21.82
CA ASP A 229 -18.95 -4.07 22.82
C ASP A 229 -19.95 -3.08 22.19
N ALA A 230 -19.52 -2.33 21.17
CA ALA A 230 -20.44 -1.51 20.37
C ALA A 230 -21.50 -2.37 19.68
N ILE A 231 -21.12 -3.51 19.07
CA ILE A 231 -22.09 -4.43 18.43
C ILE A 231 -23.08 -4.98 19.48
N ARG A 232 -22.63 -5.32 20.70
CA ARG A 232 -23.52 -5.79 21.79
C ARG A 232 -24.53 -4.75 22.22
N THR A 233 -24.11 -3.48 22.26
CA THR A 233 -24.93 -2.38 22.77
C THR A 233 -25.86 -1.78 21.73
N LEU A 234 -25.34 -1.58 20.51
CA LEU A 234 -26.04 -0.88 19.41
C LEU A 234 -26.63 -1.82 18.36
N GLY A 235 -26.29 -3.11 18.43
CA GLY A 235 -26.66 -4.09 17.41
C GLY A 235 -25.72 -4.08 16.21
N ILE A 236 -26.08 -4.82 15.15
CA ILE A 236 -25.32 -4.84 13.90
C ILE A 236 -25.81 -3.77 12.94
N THR A 237 -24.94 -3.30 12.05
CA THR A 237 -25.27 -2.43 10.92
C THR A 237 -25.25 -3.22 9.61
N PRO A 238 -25.76 -2.66 8.49
CA PRO A 238 -25.70 -3.30 7.18
C PRO A 238 -24.27 -3.64 6.69
N ILE A 239 -23.25 -2.97 7.22
CA ILE A 239 -21.88 -3.24 6.84
C ILE A 239 -21.19 -4.33 7.68
N HIS A 240 -21.87 -4.93 8.67
CA HIS A 240 -21.32 -6.07 9.39
C HIS A 240 -21.48 -7.37 8.59
N ARG A 241 -20.45 -8.21 8.67
CA ARG A 241 -20.39 -9.52 7.99
C ARG A 241 -21.07 -10.57 8.86
N LYS A 242 -22.28 -10.98 8.47
CA LYS A 242 -23.10 -11.92 9.25
C LYS A 242 -22.55 -13.34 9.27
N SER A 243 -21.63 -13.68 8.38
CA SER A 243 -20.95 -14.99 8.33
C SER A 243 -19.72 -15.05 9.25
N PHE A 244 -19.26 -13.94 9.82
CA PHE A 244 -18.06 -13.87 10.65
C PHE A 244 -18.39 -13.96 12.14
N GLU A 245 -17.61 -14.75 12.90
CA GLU A 245 -17.69 -14.72 14.35
C GLU A 245 -16.99 -13.48 14.93
N PRO A 246 -17.53 -12.86 15.98
CA PRO A 246 -18.72 -13.22 16.76
C PRO A 246 -20.07 -12.71 16.20
N VAL A 247 -20.07 -11.92 15.11
CA VAL A 247 -21.28 -11.32 14.53
C VAL A 247 -22.35 -12.38 14.22
N LYS A 248 -21.94 -13.51 13.64
CA LYS A 248 -22.81 -14.65 13.32
C LYS A 248 -23.57 -15.16 14.54
N SER A 249 -22.87 -15.41 15.64
CA SER A 249 -23.46 -15.88 16.88
C SER A 249 -24.38 -14.85 17.53
N MET A 250 -24.04 -13.55 17.43
CA MET A 250 -24.87 -12.47 17.91
C MET A 250 -26.20 -12.36 17.14
N VAL A 251 -26.14 -12.49 15.80
CA VAL A 251 -27.36 -12.48 14.95
C VAL A 251 -28.25 -13.67 15.25
N ASN A 252 -27.69 -14.84 15.52
CA ASN A 252 -28.44 -16.08 15.79
C ASN A 252 -28.90 -16.19 17.25
N GLY A 253 -28.62 -15.20 18.12
CA GLY A 253 -29.01 -15.26 19.54
C GLY A 253 -28.27 -16.31 20.36
N THR A 254 -27.12 -16.78 19.89
CA THR A 254 -26.29 -17.81 20.55
C THR A 254 -25.08 -17.22 21.27
N TYR A 255 -24.91 -15.91 21.23
CA TYR A 255 -23.83 -15.21 21.92
C TYR A 255 -24.39 -14.71 23.28
N LEU A 256 -24.02 -15.38 24.37
CA LEU A 256 -24.30 -15.00 25.77
C LEU A 256 -23.12 -14.27 26.38
#